data_e0d97d921e3cf3f0ab1e71557ab650da
#
_entry.id   e0d97d921e3cf3f0ab1e71557ab650da
#
_cell.length_a   1.000
_cell.length_b   1.000
_cell.length_c   1.000
_cell.angle_alpha   90.00
_cell.angle_beta   90.00
_cell.angle_gamma   90.00
#
_symmetry.space_group_name_H-M   'P 1'
#
loop_
_entity.id
_entity.type
_entity.pdbx_description
1 polymer ?
#
loop_
_entity_poly.entity_id
_entity_poly.type
_entity_poly.pdbx_seq_one_letter_code
_entity_poly.pdbx_strand_id
1 'polypeptide(L)'
;MTRDELKQKRIGVLMGGLSAERDVSLKSGMAVHQALLAMGYDSTALDVRHNVAVMLSDEKIDLAFIALHGRYGEDGCIQGLLELMQIPYTGSGVLASALAMHKLYSKQAFAAAGLTITPYVTVRQGDRCSAEQLPFSLPVVVKPVQEGSSVGVAIVKRPEDLQTALDDAFRYDTLVLVEKYIKGQEVQVGILANQPIGAIEIVPKNEFYDFEAKYSDGMAEHIFPARLAEPLYQKVQQQGLQAHQALGCDGYCRVDFLVTENGDCYLLEVNTLPGMTALSLLPEIAQKGAGLSFEALVEQIACSAALKTGQAG
;
A
#
# COMPACT_ATOMS: atom_id res chain seq x y z
N MET A 1 -17.05 -12.64 -7.71
CA MET A 1 -17.61 -13.43 -8.86
C MET A 1 -16.91 -14.77 -8.97
N THR A 2 -17.52 -15.73 -9.67
CA THR A 2 -16.91 -17.05 -9.97
C THR A 2 -15.91 -16.93 -11.14
N ARG A 3 -15.06 -17.97 -11.31
CA ARG A 3 -14.14 -18.06 -12.47
C ARG A 3 -14.89 -18.05 -13.80
N ASP A 4 -16.04 -18.72 -13.87
CA ASP A 4 -16.82 -18.79 -15.11
C ASP A 4 -17.47 -17.46 -15.45
N GLU A 5 -17.91 -16.69 -14.45
CA GLU A 5 -18.37 -15.32 -14.64
C GLU A 5 -17.23 -14.38 -15.07
N LEU A 6 -16.02 -14.54 -14.49
CA LEU A 6 -14.85 -13.76 -14.86
C LEU A 6 -14.42 -13.99 -16.31
N LYS A 7 -14.55 -15.23 -16.83
CA LYS A 7 -14.27 -15.59 -18.25
C LYS A 7 -15.18 -14.88 -19.26
N GLN A 8 -16.33 -14.38 -18.80
CA GLN A 8 -17.27 -13.64 -19.65
C GLN A 8 -16.99 -12.12 -19.66
N LYS A 9 -15.96 -11.68 -18.92
CA LYS A 9 -15.63 -10.28 -18.74
C LYS A 9 -14.42 -9.86 -19.55
N ARG A 10 -14.48 -8.69 -20.15
CA ARG A 10 -13.31 -8.01 -20.70
C ARG A 10 -12.63 -7.24 -19.58
N ILE A 11 -11.45 -7.69 -19.19
CA ILE A 11 -10.70 -7.17 -18.04
C ILE A 11 -9.74 -6.09 -18.51
N GLY A 12 -9.94 -4.86 -18.07
CA GLY A 12 -8.97 -3.78 -18.26
C GLY A 12 -7.95 -3.78 -17.12
N VAL A 13 -6.68 -4.02 -17.42
CA VAL A 13 -5.59 -3.87 -16.45
C VAL A 13 -5.08 -2.43 -16.51
N LEU A 14 -5.45 -1.64 -15.49
CA LEU A 14 -5.08 -0.23 -15.39
C LEU A 14 -3.66 -0.11 -14.85
N MET A 15 -2.74 0.41 -15.65
CA MET A 15 -1.33 0.54 -15.30
C MET A 15 -0.76 1.89 -15.76
N GLY A 16 0.47 2.19 -15.36
CA GLY A 16 1.12 3.46 -15.68
C GLY A 16 0.70 4.57 -14.73
N GLY A 17 -0.25 5.38 -15.16
CA GLY A 17 -0.74 6.51 -14.36
C GLY A 17 0.14 7.75 -14.41
N LEU A 18 -0.14 8.71 -13.51
CA LEU A 18 0.46 10.05 -13.50
C LEU A 18 1.38 10.30 -12.31
N SER A 19 1.58 9.30 -11.44
CA SER A 19 2.42 9.41 -10.26
C SER A 19 3.90 9.19 -10.56
N ALA A 20 4.76 9.47 -9.59
CA ALA A 20 6.19 9.15 -9.65
C ALA A 20 6.46 7.63 -9.70
N GLU A 21 5.48 6.79 -9.35
CA GLU A 21 5.57 5.32 -9.32
C GLU A 21 5.12 4.66 -10.65
N ARG A 22 5.01 5.46 -11.72
CA ARG A 22 4.55 5.01 -13.05
C ARG A 22 5.27 3.77 -13.56
N ASP A 23 6.59 3.70 -13.46
CA ASP A 23 7.37 2.58 -13.99
C ASP A 23 7.11 1.28 -13.21
N VAL A 24 6.90 1.37 -11.91
CA VAL A 24 6.51 0.23 -11.07
C VAL A 24 5.11 -0.26 -11.44
N SER A 25 4.19 0.68 -11.66
CA SER A 25 2.83 0.38 -12.10
C SER A 25 2.78 -0.31 -13.47
N LEU A 26 3.59 0.14 -14.44
CA LEU A 26 3.70 -0.52 -15.74
C LEU A 26 4.22 -1.96 -15.63
N LYS A 27 5.22 -2.19 -14.79
CA LYS A 27 5.76 -3.54 -14.54
C LYS A 27 4.73 -4.44 -13.86
N SER A 28 4.08 -3.96 -12.80
CA SER A 28 3.02 -4.68 -12.07
C SER A 28 1.86 -5.02 -12.98
N GLY A 29 1.35 -4.03 -13.72
CA GLY A 29 0.21 -4.22 -14.61
C GLY A 29 0.51 -5.14 -15.77
N MET A 30 1.71 -5.08 -16.36
CA MET A 30 2.10 -5.99 -17.43
C MET A 30 2.22 -7.44 -16.93
N ALA A 31 2.76 -7.65 -15.73
CA ALA A 31 2.81 -8.98 -15.13
C ALA A 31 1.41 -9.57 -14.90
N VAL A 32 0.48 -8.76 -14.37
CA VAL A 32 -0.94 -9.14 -14.18
C VAL A 32 -1.61 -9.44 -15.52
N HIS A 33 -1.45 -8.58 -16.51
CA HIS A 33 -2.01 -8.75 -17.84
C HIS A 33 -1.54 -10.08 -18.50
N GLN A 34 -0.25 -10.36 -18.44
CA GLN A 34 0.31 -11.59 -18.97
C GLN A 34 -0.21 -12.84 -18.23
N ALA A 35 -0.35 -12.76 -16.89
CA ALA A 35 -0.93 -13.85 -16.11
C ALA A 35 -2.39 -14.13 -16.49
N LEU A 36 -3.22 -13.08 -16.67
CA LEU A 36 -4.60 -13.22 -17.12
C LEU A 36 -4.69 -13.86 -18.52
N LEU A 37 -3.88 -13.41 -19.47
CA LEU A 37 -3.82 -14.00 -20.81
C LEU A 37 -3.38 -15.46 -20.78
N ALA A 38 -2.38 -15.81 -19.98
CA ALA A 38 -1.90 -17.19 -19.83
C ALA A 38 -2.98 -18.13 -19.29
N MET A 39 -3.90 -17.61 -18.46
CA MET A 39 -5.05 -18.35 -17.95
C MET A 39 -6.27 -18.35 -18.91
N GLY A 40 -6.17 -17.69 -20.07
CA GLY A 40 -7.20 -17.64 -21.10
C GLY A 40 -8.31 -16.62 -20.83
N TYR A 41 -8.06 -15.60 -20.01
CA TYR A 41 -8.99 -14.47 -19.82
C TYR A 41 -8.86 -13.43 -20.93
N ASP A 42 -9.97 -12.75 -21.29
CA ASP A 42 -9.95 -11.57 -22.16
C ASP A 42 -9.43 -10.37 -21.36
N SER A 43 -8.17 -10.02 -21.58
CA SER A 43 -7.47 -8.97 -20.84
C SER A 43 -6.89 -7.93 -21.79
N THR A 44 -7.04 -6.66 -21.47
CA THR A 44 -6.49 -5.51 -22.19
C THR A 44 -5.62 -4.67 -21.26
N ALA A 45 -4.37 -4.42 -21.67
CA ALA A 45 -3.46 -3.54 -20.95
C ALA A 45 -3.78 -2.07 -21.25
N LEU A 46 -4.08 -1.28 -20.22
CA LEU A 46 -4.44 0.14 -20.36
C LEU A 46 -3.41 1.02 -19.65
N ASP A 47 -2.58 1.69 -20.44
CA ASP A 47 -1.65 2.73 -19.94
C ASP A 47 -2.45 4.00 -19.60
N VAL A 48 -2.81 4.14 -18.33
CA VAL A 48 -3.73 5.18 -17.84
C VAL A 48 -3.09 6.56 -17.96
N ARG A 49 -3.88 7.49 -18.53
CA ARG A 49 -3.60 8.91 -18.68
C ARG A 49 -4.83 9.72 -18.32
N HIS A 50 -4.83 11.04 -18.58
CA HIS A 50 -5.96 11.93 -18.27
C HIS A 50 -7.29 11.54 -18.96
N ASN A 51 -7.25 10.78 -20.04
CA ASN A 51 -8.42 10.33 -20.81
C ASN A 51 -8.91 8.93 -20.43
N VAL A 52 -8.62 8.43 -19.23
CA VAL A 52 -8.91 7.05 -18.80
C VAL A 52 -10.41 6.67 -18.97
N ALA A 53 -11.34 7.57 -18.70
CA ALA A 53 -12.77 7.31 -18.89
C ALA A 53 -13.13 6.96 -20.36
N VAL A 54 -12.53 7.68 -21.31
CA VAL A 54 -12.70 7.42 -22.74
C VAL A 54 -12.09 6.07 -23.10
N MET A 55 -10.87 5.79 -22.63
CA MET A 55 -10.19 4.51 -22.87
C MET A 55 -11.03 3.32 -22.38
N LEU A 56 -11.59 3.40 -21.16
CA LEU A 56 -12.44 2.36 -20.58
C LEU A 56 -13.69 2.11 -21.43
N SER A 57 -14.32 3.19 -21.94
CA SER A 57 -15.52 3.13 -22.77
C SER A 57 -15.24 2.56 -24.17
N ASP A 58 -14.19 3.06 -24.84
CA ASP A 58 -13.81 2.65 -26.19
C ASP A 58 -13.42 1.16 -26.22
N GLU A 59 -12.70 0.71 -25.19
CA GLU A 59 -12.29 -0.70 -25.03
C GLU A 59 -13.40 -1.58 -24.44
N LYS A 60 -14.57 -1.03 -24.10
CA LYS A 60 -15.72 -1.77 -23.54
C LYS A 60 -15.33 -2.65 -22.35
N ILE A 61 -14.64 -2.05 -21.38
CA ILE A 61 -14.17 -2.77 -20.20
C ILE A 61 -15.34 -3.10 -19.27
N ASP A 62 -15.47 -4.39 -18.92
CA ASP A 62 -16.48 -4.90 -17.98
C ASP A 62 -16.00 -4.97 -16.54
N LEU A 63 -14.67 -5.02 -16.33
CA LEU A 63 -14.02 -5.13 -15.03
C LEU A 63 -12.64 -4.49 -15.08
N ALA A 64 -12.30 -3.68 -14.08
CA ALA A 64 -10.99 -3.06 -13.95
C ALA A 64 -10.11 -3.79 -12.90
N PHE A 65 -8.97 -4.32 -13.34
CA PHE A 65 -7.90 -4.71 -12.43
C PHE A 65 -7.00 -3.49 -12.22
N ILE A 66 -6.98 -2.93 -11.00
CA ILE A 66 -6.19 -1.74 -10.70
C ILE A 66 -4.77 -2.16 -10.32
N ALA A 67 -3.79 -1.84 -11.17
CA ALA A 67 -2.35 -2.01 -10.93
C ALA A 67 -1.62 -0.65 -10.94
N LEU A 68 -2.37 0.43 -10.66
CA LEU A 68 -1.83 1.78 -10.48
C LEU A 68 -1.20 1.92 -9.10
N HIS A 69 -0.25 2.85 -8.97
CA HIS A 69 0.40 3.19 -7.70
C HIS A 69 0.41 4.70 -7.48
N GLY A 70 0.39 5.11 -6.21
CA GLY A 70 0.48 6.50 -5.79
C GLY A 70 -0.74 7.34 -6.17
N ARG A 71 -0.50 8.62 -6.40
CA ARG A 71 -1.56 9.62 -6.67
C ARG A 71 -2.41 9.25 -7.88
N TYR A 72 -3.73 9.45 -7.77
CA TYR A 72 -4.79 9.06 -8.71
C TYR A 72 -5.00 7.54 -8.87
N GLY A 73 -4.13 6.69 -8.31
CA GLY A 73 -4.28 5.24 -8.33
C GLY A 73 -4.76 4.67 -7.00
N GLU A 74 -4.16 5.13 -5.88
CA GLU A 74 -4.38 4.60 -4.54
C GLU A 74 -5.15 5.55 -3.62
N ASP A 75 -5.56 6.72 -4.10
CA ASP A 75 -6.14 7.80 -3.31
C ASP A 75 -7.67 7.95 -3.43
N GLY A 76 -8.34 7.00 -4.09
CA GLY A 76 -9.78 7.01 -4.29
C GLY A 76 -10.24 7.65 -5.61
N CYS A 77 -9.35 8.32 -6.36
CA CYS A 77 -9.72 9.01 -7.60
C CYS A 77 -10.16 8.04 -8.70
N ILE A 78 -9.35 7.04 -9.02
CA ILE A 78 -9.72 6.04 -10.04
C ILE A 78 -10.89 5.18 -9.57
N GLN A 79 -10.96 4.85 -8.28
CA GLN A 79 -12.05 4.09 -7.69
C GLN A 79 -13.37 4.85 -7.85
N GLY A 80 -13.39 6.17 -7.58
CA GLY A 80 -14.56 7.02 -7.75
C GLY A 80 -15.03 7.12 -9.20
N LEU A 81 -14.09 7.18 -10.15
CA LEU A 81 -14.42 7.14 -11.58
C LEU A 81 -15.08 5.80 -11.96
N LEU A 82 -14.52 4.68 -11.51
CA LEU A 82 -15.04 3.35 -11.81
C LEU A 82 -16.44 3.13 -11.19
N GLU A 83 -16.68 3.66 -9.97
CA GLU A 83 -18.02 3.67 -9.36
C GLU A 83 -19.05 4.42 -10.24
N LEU A 84 -18.71 5.63 -10.70
CA LEU A 84 -19.59 6.43 -11.57
C LEU A 84 -19.83 5.75 -12.92
N MET A 85 -18.83 5.06 -13.46
CA MET A 85 -18.94 4.31 -14.71
C MET A 85 -19.61 2.93 -14.53
N GLN A 86 -19.93 2.54 -13.30
CA GLN A 86 -20.49 1.22 -12.96
C GLN A 86 -19.61 0.04 -13.44
N ILE A 87 -18.29 0.22 -13.40
CA ILE A 87 -17.32 -0.80 -13.75
C ILE A 87 -16.78 -1.42 -12.44
N PRO A 88 -17.07 -2.69 -12.13
CA PRO A 88 -16.48 -3.40 -10.99
C PRO A 88 -14.96 -3.38 -11.03
N TYR A 89 -14.33 -3.27 -9.86
CA TYR A 89 -12.87 -3.16 -9.80
C TYR A 89 -12.28 -3.93 -8.61
N THR A 90 -10.99 -4.23 -8.72
CA THR A 90 -10.23 -4.94 -7.68
C THR A 90 -9.76 -4.00 -6.57
N GLY A 91 -9.66 -4.53 -5.36
CA GLY A 91 -9.13 -3.80 -4.20
C GLY A 91 -10.15 -2.97 -3.46
N SER A 92 -9.67 -2.06 -2.65
CA SER A 92 -10.44 -1.25 -1.71
C SER A 92 -11.24 -0.14 -2.42
N GLY A 93 -12.34 0.28 -1.80
CA GLY A 93 -13.21 1.35 -2.31
C GLY A 93 -12.63 2.76 -2.09
N VAL A 94 -13.41 3.76 -2.51
CA VAL A 94 -13.02 5.18 -2.52
C VAL A 94 -12.52 5.65 -1.15
N LEU A 95 -13.32 5.47 -0.09
CA LEU A 95 -13.00 5.97 1.24
C LEU A 95 -11.75 5.27 1.82
N ALA A 96 -11.69 3.96 1.73
CA ALA A 96 -10.57 3.18 2.25
C ALA A 96 -9.24 3.55 1.57
N SER A 97 -9.25 3.68 0.24
CA SER A 97 -8.10 4.12 -0.54
C SER A 97 -7.64 5.53 -0.14
N ALA A 98 -8.57 6.48 -0.03
CA ALA A 98 -8.26 7.85 0.38
C ALA A 98 -7.70 7.91 1.81
N LEU A 99 -8.26 7.16 2.76
CA LEU A 99 -7.77 7.10 4.14
C LEU A 99 -6.39 6.45 4.21
N ALA A 100 -6.17 5.33 3.50
CA ALA A 100 -4.89 4.63 3.48
C ALA A 100 -3.75 5.50 2.93
N MET A 101 -4.01 6.24 1.86
CA MET A 101 -3.03 7.15 1.26
C MET A 101 -2.67 8.34 2.16
N HIS A 102 -3.57 8.76 3.04
CA HIS A 102 -3.39 9.92 3.91
C HIS A 102 -2.89 9.52 5.30
N LYS A 103 -1.56 9.52 5.52
CA LYS A 103 -0.89 9.01 6.74
C LYS A 103 -1.44 9.56 8.06
N LEU A 104 -1.86 10.83 8.10
CA LEU A 104 -2.46 11.41 9.32
C LEU A 104 -3.82 10.78 9.62
N TYR A 105 -4.71 10.67 8.62
CA TYR A 105 -6.05 10.13 8.85
C TYR A 105 -6.03 8.62 9.05
N SER A 106 -5.14 7.88 8.37
CA SER A 106 -4.95 6.46 8.65
C SER A 106 -4.49 6.22 10.08
N LYS A 107 -3.51 7.01 10.60
CA LYS A 107 -3.07 6.93 11.99
C LYS A 107 -4.20 7.22 12.99
N GLN A 108 -5.05 8.20 12.72
CA GLN A 108 -6.21 8.49 13.58
C GLN A 108 -7.20 7.31 13.61
N ALA A 109 -7.49 6.70 12.45
CA ALA A 109 -8.35 5.52 12.37
C ALA A 109 -7.73 4.33 13.11
N PHE A 110 -6.43 4.08 12.96
CA PHE A 110 -5.71 3.02 13.66
C PHE A 110 -5.72 3.22 15.18
N ALA A 111 -5.48 4.44 15.65
CA ALA A 111 -5.52 4.75 17.08
C ALA A 111 -6.94 4.56 17.65
N ALA A 112 -7.98 4.98 16.92
CA ALA A 112 -9.37 4.75 17.31
C ALA A 112 -9.74 3.26 17.36
N ALA A 113 -9.10 2.42 16.55
CA ALA A 113 -9.24 0.97 16.57
C ALA A 113 -8.36 0.29 17.67
N GLY A 114 -7.63 1.04 18.49
CA GLY A 114 -6.77 0.52 19.56
C GLY A 114 -5.43 -0.07 19.08
N LEU A 115 -5.02 0.20 17.84
CA LEU A 115 -3.72 -0.20 17.31
C LEU A 115 -2.62 0.74 17.77
N THR A 116 -1.43 0.20 18.04
CA THR A 116 -0.25 0.98 18.41
C THR A 116 0.32 1.67 17.17
N ILE A 117 0.42 2.99 17.22
CA ILE A 117 1.01 3.82 16.17
C ILE A 117 2.25 4.55 16.71
N THR A 118 3.16 4.95 15.83
CA THR A 118 4.28 5.82 16.21
C THR A 118 3.77 7.15 16.74
N PRO A 119 4.26 7.66 17.90
CA PRO A 119 3.96 9.01 18.36
C PRO A 119 4.37 10.03 17.30
N TYR A 120 3.53 11.05 17.08
CA TYR A 120 3.76 12.04 16.03
C TYR A 120 3.26 13.42 16.39
N VAL A 121 3.78 14.42 15.70
CA VAL A 121 3.22 15.76 15.58
C VAL A 121 3.06 16.11 14.11
N THR A 122 2.17 17.06 13.81
CA THR A 122 1.99 17.59 12.45
C THR A 122 2.58 18.98 12.36
N VAL A 123 3.23 19.28 11.24
CA VAL A 123 3.79 20.61 10.91
C VAL A 123 3.20 21.03 9.57
N ARG A 124 2.64 22.23 9.51
CA ARG A 124 2.15 22.83 8.25
C ARG A 124 3.24 23.69 7.62
N GLN A 125 3.22 23.79 6.34
CA GLN A 125 4.12 24.69 5.61
C GLN A 125 3.96 26.13 6.12
N GLY A 126 5.07 26.73 6.54
CA GLY A 126 5.11 28.06 7.16
C GLY A 126 5.10 28.07 8.68
N ASP A 127 4.78 26.94 9.35
CA ASP A 127 4.90 26.82 10.79
C ASP A 127 6.38 26.69 11.21
N ARG A 128 6.70 27.16 12.41
CA ARG A 128 8.00 26.93 13.03
C ARG A 128 7.96 25.65 13.86
N CYS A 129 8.94 24.78 13.66
CA CYS A 129 9.12 23.56 14.46
C CYS A 129 10.59 23.43 14.83
N SER A 130 10.88 23.34 16.12
CA SER A 130 12.24 23.05 16.59
C SER A 130 12.27 21.73 17.36
N ALA A 131 13.46 21.13 17.45
CA ALA A 131 13.62 19.84 18.11
C ALA A 131 13.23 19.89 19.60
N GLU A 132 13.42 21.03 20.26
CA GLU A 132 13.07 21.24 21.68
C GLU A 132 11.55 21.30 21.90
N GLN A 133 10.76 21.61 20.86
CA GLN A 133 9.30 21.66 20.92
C GLN A 133 8.63 20.29 20.69
N LEU A 134 9.41 19.28 20.25
CA LEU A 134 8.87 17.94 20.04
C LEU A 134 8.58 17.24 21.39
N PRO A 135 7.46 16.50 21.50
CA PRO A 135 7.14 15.75 22.73
C PRO A 135 7.97 14.48 22.91
N PHE A 136 8.95 14.24 22.05
CA PHE A 136 9.87 13.08 22.07
C PHE A 136 11.26 13.48 21.58
N SER A 137 12.27 12.76 22.02
CA SER A 137 13.67 13.01 21.66
C SER A 137 14.01 12.54 20.24
N LEU A 138 15.08 13.13 19.69
CA LEU A 138 15.73 12.61 18.49
C LEU A 138 16.31 11.18 18.73
N PRO A 139 16.41 10.37 17.67
CA PRO A 139 16.08 10.68 16.29
C PRO A 139 14.58 10.72 16.02
N VAL A 140 14.17 11.43 14.96
CA VAL A 140 12.79 11.50 14.48
C VAL A 140 12.72 11.19 12.98
N VAL A 141 11.54 10.83 12.49
CA VAL A 141 11.26 10.63 11.07
C VAL A 141 10.36 11.76 10.58
N VAL A 142 10.82 12.49 9.58
CA VAL A 142 10.06 13.54 8.89
C VAL A 142 9.54 12.94 7.59
N LYS A 143 8.23 13.09 7.31
CA LYS A 143 7.62 12.54 6.08
C LYS A 143 6.40 13.33 5.62
N PRO A 144 6.20 13.47 4.29
CA PRO A 144 4.98 14.00 3.71
C PRO A 144 3.78 13.11 4.08
N VAL A 145 2.59 13.71 4.16
CA VAL A 145 1.38 12.97 4.56
C VAL A 145 0.84 12.09 3.44
N GLN A 146 0.92 12.53 2.17
CA GLN A 146 0.25 11.89 1.03
C GLN A 146 1.21 11.31 -0.03
N GLU A 147 2.45 10.99 0.34
CA GLU A 147 3.40 10.37 -0.59
C GLU A 147 3.65 8.90 -0.25
N GLY A 148 3.90 8.09 -1.29
CA GLY A 148 4.28 6.67 -1.20
C GLY A 148 5.79 6.45 -1.30
N SER A 149 6.22 5.19 -1.29
CA SER A 149 7.58 4.73 -1.64
C SER A 149 8.73 5.48 -0.95
N SER A 150 8.54 5.95 0.28
CA SER A 150 9.53 6.71 1.05
C SER A 150 9.97 8.05 0.43
N VAL A 151 9.22 8.59 -0.53
CA VAL A 151 9.51 9.90 -1.15
C VAL A 151 9.40 11.00 -0.09
N GLY A 152 10.43 11.84 0.01
CA GLY A 152 10.48 12.95 0.97
C GLY A 152 10.61 12.53 2.43
N VAL A 153 10.96 11.26 2.72
CA VAL A 153 11.18 10.75 4.08
C VAL A 153 12.62 10.97 4.50
N ALA A 154 12.84 11.50 5.71
CA ALA A 154 14.16 11.71 6.29
C ALA A 154 14.22 11.29 7.76
N ILE A 155 15.33 10.66 8.18
CA ILE A 155 15.64 10.40 9.58
C ILE A 155 16.53 11.53 10.09
N VAL A 156 16.02 12.30 11.04
CA VAL A 156 16.72 13.45 11.64
C VAL A 156 17.37 12.99 12.94
N LYS A 157 18.69 12.99 12.97
CA LYS A 157 19.50 12.58 14.13
C LYS A 157 20.03 13.77 14.94
N ARG A 158 20.10 14.97 14.34
CA ARG A 158 20.63 16.18 14.97
C ARG A 158 19.62 17.33 14.85
N PRO A 159 19.49 18.21 15.86
CA PRO A 159 18.52 19.30 15.86
C PRO A 159 18.63 20.22 14.64
N GLU A 160 19.86 20.52 14.20
CA GLU A 160 20.16 21.40 13.08
C GLU A 160 19.66 20.87 11.71
N ASP A 161 19.44 19.56 11.59
CA ASP A 161 18.98 18.94 10.34
C ASP A 161 17.45 18.99 10.19
N LEU A 162 16.70 19.29 11.27
CA LEU A 162 15.23 19.22 11.27
C LEU A 162 14.60 20.16 10.24
N GLN A 163 15.06 21.42 10.18
CA GLN A 163 14.48 22.38 9.23
C GLN A 163 14.71 21.98 7.78
N THR A 164 15.90 21.49 7.46
CA THR A 164 16.21 20.99 6.10
C THR A 164 15.30 19.81 5.73
N ALA A 165 15.09 18.87 6.65
CA ALA A 165 14.19 17.74 6.42
C ALA A 165 12.73 18.17 6.23
N LEU A 166 12.26 19.17 6.98
CA LEU A 166 10.93 19.76 6.81
C LEU A 166 10.80 20.45 5.44
N ASP A 167 11.79 21.27 5.05
CA ASP A 167 11.78 21.98 3.78
C ASP A 167 11.78 21.03 2.59
N ASP A 168 12.51 19.91 2.67
CA ASP A 168 12.51 18.87 1.68
C ASP A 168 11.16 18.15 1.60
N ALA A 169 10.55 17.79 2.73
CA ALA A 169 9.23 17.16 2.78
C ALA A 169 8.12 18.10 2.25
N PHE A 170 8.23 19.42 2.50
CA PHE A 170 7.29 20.43 1.99
C PHE A 170 7.34 20.64 0.47
N ARG A 171 8.30 20.06 -0.23
CA ARG A 171 8.27 20.01 -1.71
C ARG A 171 7.18 19.10 -2.24
N TYR A 172 6.70 18.16 -1.42
CA TYR A 172 5.76 17.12 -1.80
C TYR A 172 4.37 17.32 -1.20
N ASP A 173 4.28 17.91 0.01
CA ASP A 173 3.01 18.14 0.69
C ASP A 173 3.06 19.40 1.54
N THR A 174 1.92 20.05 1.76
CA THR A 174 1.78 21.21 2.64
C THR A 174 1.61 20.83 4.11
N LEU A 175 1.43 19.54 4.39
CA LEU A 175 1.34 18.95 5.73
C LEU A 175 2.36 17.81 5.88
N VAL A 176 3.16 17.88 6.92
CA VAL A 176 4.25 16.94 7.20
C VAL A 176 4.03 16.30 8.58
N LEU A 177 4.33 15.01 8.70
CA LEU A 177 4.43 14.31 9.97
C LEU A 177 5.89 14.32 10.45
N VAL A 178 6.09 14.64 11.73
CA VAL A 178 7.32 14.37 12.46
C VAL A 178 7.01 13.28 13.48
N GLU A 179 7.60 12.10 13.30
CA GLU A 179 7.33 10.93 14.12
C GLU A 179 8.53 10.57 14.99
N LYS A 180 8.27 10.03 16.16
CA LYS A 180 9.32 9.39 16.96
C LYS A 180 9.93 8.25 16.16
N TYR A 181 11.26 8.21 16.05
CA TYR A 181 11.94 7.06 15.45
C TYR A 181 11.79 5.83 16.34
N ILE A 182 11.31 4.74 15.76
CA ILE A 182 11.18 3.45 16.44
C ILE A 182 12.19 2.49 15.83
N LYS A 183 13.08 1.95 16.67
CA LYS A 183 13.98 0.86 16.28
C LYS A 183 13.23 -0.47 16.41
N GLY A 184 13.15 -1.23 15.33
CA GLY A 184 12.44 -2.51 15.29
C GLY A 184 12.71 -3.28 14.01
N GLN A 185 12.23 -4.52 13.96
CA GLN A 185 12.18 -5.34 12.75
C GLN A 185 11.06 -4.81 11.85
N GLU A 186 11.35 -4.63 10.57
CA GLU A 186 10.32 -4.30 9.59
C GLU A 186 9.59 -5.58 9.19
N VAL A 187 8.30 -5.65 9.50
CA VAL A 187 7.45 -6.82 9.27
C VAL A 187 6.24 -6.40 8.45
N GLN A 188 5.97 -7.12 7.37
CA GLN A 188 4.86 -6.82 6.49
C GLN A 188 3.90 -8.00 6.44
N VAL A 189 2.61 -7.71 6.67
CA VAL A 189 1.52 -8.70 6.68
C VAL A 189 0.78 -8.63 5.36
N GLY A 190 0.65 -9.77 4.68
CA GLY A 190 -0.22 -9.91 3.51
C GLY A 190 -1.66 -10.21 3.94
N ILE A 191 -2.61 -9.46 3.41
CA ILE A 191 -4.04 -9.72 3.53
C ILE A 191 -4.57 -10.13 2.15
N LEU A 192 -5.34 -11.21 2.08
CA LEU A 192 -6.03 -11.68 0.88
C LEU A 192 -7.39 -12.26 1.25
N ALA A 193 -8.42 -11.96 0.48
CA ALA A 193 -9.80 -12.36 0.76
C ALA A 193 -10.24 -11.97 2.20
N ASN A 194 -9.80 -10.79 2.65
CA ASN A 194 -10.05 -10.25 3.99
C ASN A 194 -9.51 -11.15 5.13
N GLN A 195 -8.44 -11.92 4.87
CA GLN A 195 -7.77 -12.78 5.84
C GLN A 195 -6.23 -12.59 5.76
N PRO A 196 -5.50 -12.68 6.88
CA PRO A 196 -4.04 -12.68 6.84
C PRO A 196 -3.54 -13.99 6.22
N ILE A 197 -2.58 -13.88 5.31
CA ILE A 197 -1.97 -15.02 4.61
C ILE A 197 -0.51 -15.23 4.98
N GLY A 198 0.00 -14.45 5.92
CA GLY A 198 1.36 -14.57 6.46
C GLY A 198 2.01 -13.22 6.69
N ALA A 199 3.18 -13.26 7.33
CA ALA A 199 4.01 -12.09 7.60
C ALA A 199 5.46 -12.36 7.20
N ILE A 200 6.07 -11.39 6.53
CA ILE A 200 7.46 -11.43 6.05
C ILE A 200 8.28 -10.35 6.75
N GLU A 201 9.52 -10.66 7.09
CA GLU A 201 10.48 -9.71 7.64
C GLU A 201 11.35 -9.16 6.50
N ILE A 202 11.56 -7.85 6.52
CA ILE A 202 12.45 -7.15 5.60
C ILE A 202 13.71 -6.73 6.34
N VAL A 203 14.86 -7.18 5.87
CA VAL A 203 16.17 -6.78 6.40
C VAL A 203 16.86 -5.93 5.33
N PRO A 204 16.76 -4.60 5.40
CA PRO A 204 17.45 -3.74 4.43
C PRO A 204 18.97 -3.83 4.63
N LYS A 205 19.73 -3.76 3.56
CA LYS A 205 21.20 -3.65 3.62
C LYS A 205 21.65 -2.26 4.03
N ASN A 206 20.81 -1.24 3.80
CA ASN A 206 21.03 0.13 4.22
C ASN A 206 20.42 0.37 5.62
N GLU A 207 20.71 1.52 6.25
CA GLU A 207 20.11 1.91 7.53
C GLU A 207 18.58 2.05 7.47
N PHE A 208 17.99 2.17 6.27
CA PHE A 208 16.57 2.41 6.05
C PHE A 208 16.06 1.70 4.79
N TYR A 209 14.81 1.22 4.81
CA TYR A 209 14.14 0.61 3.65
C TYR A 209 13.57 1.73 2.76
N ASP A 210 14.45 2.39 2.02
CA ASP A 210 14.14 3.49 1.11
C ASP A 210 13.64 3.02 -0.26
N PHE A 211 13.42 3.98 -1.16
CA PHE A 211 12.96 3.68 -2.53
C PHE A 211 13.90 2.73 -3.28
N GLU A 212 15.20 2.92 -3.15
CA GLU A 212 16.20 2.07 -3.80
C GLU A 212 16.15 0.63 -3.26
N ALA A 213 16.04 0.48 -1.94
CA ALA A 213 15.94 -0.82 -1.29
C ALA A 213 14.63 -1.56 -1.62
N LYS A 214 13.54 -0.83 -1.92
CA LYS A 214 12.24 -1.41 -2.30
C LYS A 214 12.19 -1.97 -3.73
N TYR A 215 12.95 -1.39 -4.66
CA TYR A 215 12.81 -1.67 -6.10
C TYR A 215 14.10 -2.14 -6.78
N SER A 216 15.21 -2.25 -6.06
CA SER A 216 16.48 -2.77 -6.58
C SER A 216 16.77 -4.18 -6.05
N ASP A 217 17.09 -5.09 -6.95
CA ASP A 217 17.38 -6.48 -6.60
C ASP A 217 18.58 -6.58 -5.64
N GLY A 218 18.42 -7.42 -4.61
CA GLY A 218 19.46 -7.70 -3.65
C GLY A 218 19.76 -6.59 -2.63
N MET A 219 18.97 -5.50 -2.55
CA MET A 219 19.13 -4.40 -1.57
C MET A 219 18.41 -4.67 -0.24
N ALA A 220 17.54 -5.67 -0.18
CA ALA A 220 16.93 -6.17 1.05
C ALA A 220 16.88 -7.70 1.03
N GLU A 221 16.96 -8.31 2.19
CA GLU A 221 16.70 -9.73 2.38
C GLU A 221 15.25 -9.91 2.86
N HIS A 222 14.52 -10.84 2.23
CA HIS A 222 13.15 -11.18 2.55
C HIS A 222 13.11 -12.52 3.30
N ILE A 223 12.68 -12.50 4.55
CA ILE A 223 12.67 -13.68 5.44
C ILE A 223 11.23 -14.07 5.72
N PHE A 224 10.81 -15.23 5.22
CA PHE A 224 9.47 -15.77 5.45
C PHE A 224 9.52 -17.16 6.09
N PRO A 225 8.75 -17.44 7.16
CA PRO A 225 8.00 -16.47 7.96
C PRO A 225 8.93 -15.46 8.67
N ALA A 226 8.40 -14.29 9.04
CA ALA A 226 9.14 -13.32 9.84
C ALA A 226 9.70 -13.96 11.11
N ARG A 227 10.93 -13.63 11.50
CA ARG A 227 11.64 -14.21 12.67
C ARG A 227 11.09 -13.66 13.98
N LEU A 228 9.84 -13.97 14.26
CA LEU A 228 9.12 -13.63 15.48
C LEU A 228 8.76 -14.90 16.24
N ALA A 229 8.71 -14.82 17.59
CA ALA A 229 8.13 -15.90 18.38
C ALA A 229 6.67 -16.10 17.99
N GLU A 230 6.18 -17.35 18.00
CA GLU A 230 4.84 -17.70 17.50
C GLU A 230 3.70 -16.82 18.05
N PRO A 231 3.62 -16.49 19.36
CA PRO A 231 2.57 -15.60 19.86
C PRO A 231 2.63 -14.18 19.26
N LEU A 232 3.83 -13.67 19.00
CA LEU A 232 4.05 -12.36 18.42
C LEU A 232 3.74 -12.37 16.90
N TYR A 233 4.10 -13.47 16.23
CA TYR A 233 3.75 -13.68 14.82
C TYR A 233 2.24 -13.68 14.59
N GLN A 234 1.48 -14.39 15.44
CA GLN A 234 0.03 -14.38 15.40
C GLN A 234 -0.56 -13.01 15.75
N LYS A 235 0.02 -12.33 16.75
CA LYS A 235 -0.40 -10.98 17.14
C LYS A 235 -0.26 -9.99 15.97
N VAL A 236 0.88 -9.97 15.26
CA VAL A 236 1.10 -9.01 14.17
C VAL A 236 0.14 -9.28 13.00
N GLN A 237 -0.14 -10.54 12.67
CA GLN A 237 -1.12 -10.89 11.65
C GLN A 237 -2.54 -10.43 12.03
N GLN A 238 -2.96 -10.65 13.28
CA GLN A 238 -4.25 -10.20 13.77
C GLN A 238 -4.37 -8.66 13.76
N GLN A 239 -3.31 -7.96 14.14
CA GLN A 239 -3.26 -6.50 14.06
C GLN A 239 -3.27 -6.00 12.61
N GLY A 240 -2.66 -6.74 11.67
CA GLY A 240 -2.75 -6.46 10.24
C GLY A 240 -4.20 -6.54 9.73
N LEU A 241 -4.92 -7.59 10.11
CA LEU A 241 -6.34 -7.71 9.79
C LEU A 241 -7.17 -6.58 10.43
N GLN A 242 -6.89 -6.24 11.68
CA GLN A 242 -7.57 -5.14 12.37
C GLN A 242 -7.31 -3.78 11.70
N ALA A 243 -6.08 -3.53 11.20
CA ALA A 243 -5.74 -2.32 10.45
C ALA A 243 -6.49 -2.25 9.11
N HIS A 244 -6.56 -3.36 8.38
CA HIS A 244 -7.35 -3.51 7.16
C HIS A 244 -8.83 -3.16 7.40
N GLN A 245 -9.42 -3.70 8.47
CA GLN A 245 -10.80 -3.44 8.86
C GLN A 245 -11.03 -2.00 9.33
N ALA A 246 -10.07 -1.41 10.06
CA ALA A 246 -10.18 -0.05 10.59
C ALA A 246 -10.29 1.03 9.49
N LEU A 247 -9.70 0.79 8.32
CA LEU A 247 -9.83 1.67 7.16
C LEU A 247 -11.02 1.29 6.26
N GLY A 248 -11.70 0.18 6.51
CA GLY A 248 -12.73 -0.35 5.62
C GLY A 248 -12.16 -0.87 4.30
N CYS A 249 -10.94 -1.39 4.32
CA CYS A 249 -10.33 -2.02 3.15
C CYS A 249 -11.09 -3.28 2.74
N ASP A 250 -10.95 -3.69 1.48
CA ASP A 250 -11.60 -4.87 0.93
C ASP A 250 -10.65 -5.68 0.04
N GLY A 251 -10.85 -6.99 0.06
CA GLY A 251 -10.18 -7.96 -0.79
C GLY A 251 -8.73 -8.23 -0.38
N TYR A 252 -7.83 -7.32 -0.64
CA TYR A 252 -6.40 -7.52 -0.37
C TYR A 252 -5.69 -6.21 -0.02
N CYS A 253 -4.61 -6.32 0.73
CA CYS A 253 -3.66 -5.24 1.00
C CYS A 253 -2.36 -5.78 1.59
N ARG A 254 -1.38 -4.91 1.81
CA ARG A 254 -0.21 -5.16 2.63
C ARG A 254 -0.20 -4.18 3.79
N VAL A 255 0.10 -4.68 4.99
CA VAL A 255 0.14 -3.89 6.21
C VAL A 255 1.54 -3.91 6.78
N ASP A 256 2.14 -2.74 6.99
CA ASP A 256 3.55 -2.57 7.32
C ASP A 256 3.72 -2.18 8.79
N PHE A 257 4.58 -2.91 9.51
CA PHE A 257 4.85 -2.74 10.94
C PHE A 257 6.34 -2.57 11.23
N LEU A 258 6.63 -1.87 12.34
CA LEU A 258 7.90 -2.02 13.07
C LEU A 258 7.62 -2.79 14.36
N VAL A 259 8.29 -3.94 14.53
CA VAL A 259 8.16 -4.79 15.71
C VAL A 259 9.41 -4.64 16.56
N THR A 260 9.24 -4.13 17.79
CA THR A 260 10.36 -3.90 18.72
C THR A 260 10.78 -5.19 19.42
N GLU A 261 11.97 -5.19 20.02
CA GLU A 261 12.47 -6.31 20.84
C GLU A 261 11.54 -6.65 22.03
N ASN A 262 10.78 -5.67 22.51
CA ASN A 262 9.81 -5.86 23.60
C ASN A 262 8.47 -6.45 23.11
N GLY A 263 8.30 -6.68 21.79
CA GLY A 263 7.09 -7.22 21.19
C GLY A 263 5.97 -6.17 20.97
N ASP A 264 6.31 -4.87 20.99
CA ASP A 264 5.40 -3.82 20.54
C ASP A 264 5.39 -3.78 19.02
N CYS A 265 4.18 -3.81 18.45
CA CYS A 265 3.97 -3.75 17.00
C CYS A 265 3.48 -2.34 16.63
N TYR A 266 4.35 -1.50 16.12
CA TYR A 266 4.00 -0.15 15.65
C TYR A 266 3.53 -0.21 14.21
N LEU A 267 2.26 0.06 13.98
CA LEU A 267 1.67 0.11 12.64
C LEU A 267 2.15 1.37 11.91
N LEU A 268 2.71 1.19 10.72
CA LEU A 268 3.21 2.25 9.87
C LEU A 268 2.16 2.72 8.86
N GLU A 269 1.68 1.78 8.03
CA GLU A 269 0.74 2.07 6.95
C GLU A 269 0.00 0.81 6.47
N VAL A 270 -1.08 1.01 5.74
CA VAL A 270 -1.78 0.00 4.94
C VAL A 270 -1.65 0.40 3.48
N ASN A 271 -1.11 -0.51 2.66
CA ASN A 271 -0.97 -0.33 1.24
C ASN A 271 -2.11 -1.10 0.53
N THR A 272 -3.07 -0.37 -0.04
CA THR A 272 -4.29 -0.94 -0.62
C THR A 272 -4.11 -1.54 -2.01
N LEU A 273 -3.07 -1.16 -2.74
CA LEU A 273 -2.69 -1.70 -4.04
C LEU A 273 -1.20 -2.09 -4.05
N PRO A 274 -0.81 -3.12 -3.28
CA PRO A 274 0.60 -3.52 -3.22
C PRO A 274 1.09 -3.97 -4.59
N GLY A 275 2.39 -3.73 -4.84
CA GLY A 275 3.02 -4.08 -6.11
C GLY A 275 2.85 -5.55 -6.49
N MET A 276 2.79 -5.80 -7.79
CA MET A 276 2.59 -7.13 -8.38
C MET A 276 3.74 -7.49 -9.33
N THR A 277 4.96 -7.03 -9.02
CA THR A 277 6.18 -7.44 -9.74
C THR A 277 6.79 -8.69 -9.12
N ALA A 278 7.79 -9.27 -9.77
CA ALA A 278 8.52 -10.44 -9.25
C ALA A 278 9.24 -10.17 -7.91
N LEU A 279 9.53 -8.90 -7.58
CA LEU A 279 10.17 -8.48 -6.31
C LEU A 279 9.15 -7.99 -5.29
N SER A 280 7.86 -8.05 -5.60
CA SER A 280 6.81 -7.52 -4.73
C SER A 280 6.45 -8.50 -3.63
N LEU A 281 6.24 -7.97 -2.43
CA LEU A 281 6.09 -8.76 -1.21
C LEU A 281 4.75 -9.50 -1.12
N LEU A 282 3.65 -8.92 -1.59
CA LEU A 282 2.36 -9.63 -1.55
C LEU A 282 2.35 -10.93 -2.36
N PRO A 283 2.85 -10.97 -3.62
CA PRO A 283 3.01 -12.24 -4.35
C PRO A 283 3.91 -13.24 -3.63
N GLU A 284 5.01 -12.80 -3.03
CA GLU A 284 5.91 -13.65 -2.27
C GLU A 284 5.24 -14.23 -1.02
N ILE A 285 4.52 -13.39 -0.25
CA ILE A 285 3.76 -13.85 0.93
C ILE A 285 2.66 -14.83 0.50
N ALA A 286 1.94 -14.57 -0.59
CA ALA A 286 0.90 -15.45 -1.10
C ALA A 286 1.46 -16.82 -1.51
N GLN A 287 2.62 -16.85 -2.16
CA GLN A 287 3.28 -18.09 -2.54
C GLN A 287 3.75 -18.88 -1.31
N LYS A 288 4.45 -18.23 -0.39
CA LYS A 288 5.08 -18.90 0.76
C LYS A 288 4.08 -19.22 1.88
N GLY A 289 3.08 -18.35 2.09
CA GLY A 289 2.13 -18.46 3.20
C GLY A 289 0.84 -19.18 2.83
N ALA A 290 0.33 -18.99 1.60
CA ALA A 290 -0.91 -19.60 1.14
C ALA A 290 -0.73 -20.63 0.02
N GLY A 291 0.52 -20.87 -0.45
CA GLY A 291 0.80 -21.83 -1.54
C GLY A 291 0.24 -21.42 -2.90
N LEU A 292 -0.07 -20.12 -3.10
CA LEU A 292 -0.66 -19.62 -4.34
C LEU A 292 0.43 -19.28 -5.36
N SER A 293 0.28 -19.75 -6.60
CA SER A 293 1.08 -19.21 -7.71
C SER A 293 0.68 -17.76 -8.00
N PHE A 294 1.51 -17.04 -8.75
CA PHE A 294 1.20 -15.67 -9.15
C PHE A 294 -0.13 -15.59 -9.93
N GLU A 295 -0.36 -16.50 -10.84
CA GLU A 295 -1.59 -16.59 -11.63
C GLU A 295 -2.80 -16.85 -10.72
N ALA A 296 -2.69 -17.76 -9.73
CA ALA A 296 -3.76 -18.05 -8.80
C ALA A 296 -4.08 -16.82 -7.91
N LEU A 297 -3.06 -16.07 -7.49
CA LEU A 297 -3.23 -14.80 -6.76
C LEU A 297 -3.96 -13.76 -7.63
N VAL A 298 -3.51 -13.56 -8.87
CA VAL A 298 -4.13 -12.61 -9.82
C VAL A 298 -5.58 -12.99 -10.08
N GLU A 299 -5.88 -14.27 -10.31
CA GLU A 299 -7.24 -14.78 -10.51
C GLU A 299 -8.13 -14.54 -9.30
N GLN A 300 -7.64 -14.83 -8.08
CA GLN A 300 -8.38 -14.62 -6.86
C GLN A 300 -8.69 -13.13 -6.62
N ILE A 301 -7.72 -12.24 -6.88
CA ILE A 301 -7.91 -10.80 -6.83
C ILE A 301 -8.93 -10.35 -7.88
N ALA A 302 -8.83 -10.81 -9.13
CA ALA A 302 -9.78 -10.47 -10.18
C ALA A 302 -11.21 -10.95 -9.86
N CYS A 303 -11.37 -12.15 -9.29
CA CYS A 303 -12.66 -12.67 -8.84
C CYS A 303 -13.29 -11.86 -7.69
N SER A 304 -12.49 -11.10 -6.93
CA SER A 304 -12.99 -10.24 -5.83
C SER A 304 -13.53 -8.90 -6.30
N ALA A 305 -13.37 -8.56 -7.60
CA ALA A 305 -13.81 -7.28 -8.15
C ALA A 305 -15.32 -7.07 -7.96
N ALA A 306 -15.68 -5.88 -7.47
CA ALA A 306 -17.05 -5.46 -7.22
C ALA A 306 -17.15 -3.93 -7.23
N LEU A 307 -18.37 -3.40 -7.36
CA LEU A 307 -18.67 -2.03 -6.96
C LEU A 307 -18.73 -1.97 -5.43
N LYS A 308 -18.20 -0.91 -4.83
CA LYS A 308 -18.07 -0.78 -3.37
C LYS A 308 -19.07 0.22 -2.78
N THR A 309 -19.68 1.08 -3.63
CA THR A 309 -20.74 2.01 -3.23
C THR A 309 -22.06 1.55 -3.85
N GLY A 310 -23.12 1.40 -3.03
CA GLY A 310 -24.48 1.29 -3.55
C GLY A 310 -25.02 -0.10 -3.81
N GLN A 311 -24.66 -1.10 -3.03
CA GLN A 311 -25.52 -2.26 -2.81
C GLN A 311 -26.35 -2.07 -1.52
N ALA A 312 -27.20 -1.07 -1.49
CA ALA A 312 -28.43 -1.13 -0.71
C ALA A 312 -29.48 -1.68 -1.68
N GLY A 313 -29.54 -3.01 -1.76
CA GLY A 313 -30.60 -3.73 -2.43
C GLY A 313 -31.73 -4.01 -1.48
#